data_928e01f0d67e0196d598f2999c31a67d
#
_entry.id   928e01f0d67e0196d598f2999c31a67d
#
_cell.length_a   1.000
_cell.length_b   1.000
_cell.length_c   1.000
_cell.angle_alpha   90.00
_cell.angle_beta   90.00
_cell.angle_gamma   90.00
#
_symmetry.space_group_name_H-M   'P 1'
#
loop_
_entity.id
_entity.type
_entity.pdbx_description
1 polymer ?
#
loop_
_entity_poly.entity_id
_entity_poly.type
_entity_poly.pdbx_seq_one_letter_code
_entity_poly.pdbx_strand_id
1 'polypeptide(L)'
;MDTTLRDGEQTSGVSFNAREKLSIARLLLEELRVSRIEIASARVSQGEQEAVRRIAEWAAAKGYTDRIEALGFIDGGVSLDWLGTAGCRVVNLLAKGSRKHCEGQLRRTPERHLEDVRAEILAAVDRGMKVNLYLEDWSNGMRRSPDYVYAMLDGLADAPVSRFMCPDTLGVLEAMQRGKQHRKFVPPQTRHQVVLAQLRTHPAGHGD
;
A
#
# COMPACT_ATOMS: atom_id res chain seq x y z
N MET A 1 3.86 -7.84 7.05
CA MET A 1 4.31 -7.44 5.70
C MET A 1 5.66 -6.76 5.86
N ASP A 2 6.60 -7.10 5.00
CA ASP A 2 7.90 -6.44 4.90
C ASP A 2 7.90 -5.46 3.72
N THR A 3 8.51 -4.29 3.86
CA THR A 3 8.56 -3.22 2.84
C THR A 3 9.99 -2.79 2.51
N THR A 4 10.99 -3.61 2.86
CA THR A 4 12.41 -3.32 2.63
C THR A 4 12.68 -2.99 1.16
N LEU A 5 12.08 -3.73 0.23
CA LEU A 5 12.31 -3.58 -1.21
C LEU A 5 11.57 -2.38 -1.85
N ARG A 6 10.65 -1.74 -1.13
CA ARG A 6 9.95 -0.54 -1.60
C ARG A 6 10.26 0.66 -0.70
N ASP A 7 9.79 0.65 0.54
CA ASP A 7 9.96 1.78 1.48
C ASP A 7 11.40 1.88 1.98
N GLY A 8 12.04 0.74 2.23
CA GLY A 8 13.44 0.69 2.63
C GLY A 8 14.40 1.26 1.58
N GLU A 9 14.09 1.08 0.29
CA GLU A 9 14.88 1.62 -0.82
C GLU A 9 14.74 3.15 -0.97
N GLN A 10 13.73 3.77 -0.35
CA GLN A 10 13.61 5.23 -0.32
C GLN A 10 14.60 5.90 0.65
N THR A 11 15.34 5.10 1.41
CA THR A 11 16.41 5.61 2.29
C THR A 11 17.56 6.15 1.44
N SER A 12 18.07 7.33 1.81
CA SER A 12 19.21 7.95 1.10
C SER A 12 20.41 7.01 1.05
N GLY A 13 20.99 6.84 -0.14
CA GLY A 13 22.15 5.98 -0.37
C GLY A 13 21.83 4.49 -0.52
N VAL A 14 20.57 4.09 -0.46
CA VAL A 14 20.13 2.71 -0.71
C VAL A 14 19.56 2.60 -2.12
N SER A 15 20.06 1.62 -2.88
CA SER A 15 19.54 1.28 -4.20
C SER A 15 19.84 -0.20 -4.47
N PHE A 16 18.85 -0.92 -4.99
CA PHE A 16 18.98 -2.33 -5.31
C PHE A 16 18.78 -2.55 -6.82
N ASN A 17 19.68 -3.31 -7.43
CA ASN A 17 19.42 -3.80 -8.79
C ASN A 17 18.44 -4.99 -8.77
N ALA A 18 17.93 -5.38 -9.95
CA ALA A 18 16.92 -6.42 -10.08
C ALA A 18 17.35 -7.79 -9.50
N ARG A 19 18.65 -8.12 -9.55
CA ARG A 19 19.19 -9.37 -8.99
C ARG A 19 19.22 -9.32 -7.47
N GLU A 20 19.61 -8.20 -6.90
CA GLU A 20 19.62 -7.98 -5.45
C GLU A 20 18.22 -8.02 -4.88
N LYS A 21 17.25 -7.34 -5.52
CA LYS A 21 15.84 -7.39 -5.12
C LYS A 21 15.30 -8.82 -5.12
N LEU A 22 15.60 -9.62 -6.14
CA LEU A 22 15.19 -11.01 -6.17
C LEU A 22 15.85 -11.83 -5.03
N SER A 23 17.12 -11.60 -4.73
CA SER A 23 17.82 -12.29 -3.64
C SER A 23 17.23 -11.94 -2.28
N ILE A 24 16.93 -10.68 -2.04
CA ILE A 24 16.28 -10.21 -0.81
C ILE A 24 14.84 -10.76 -0.71
N ALA A 25 14.07 -10.76 -1.80
CA ALA A 25 12.72 -11.35 -1.82
C ALA A 25 12.74 -12.84 -1.43
N ARG A 26 13.72 -13.61 -1.91
CA ARG A 26 13.92 -15.01 -1.54
C ARG A 26 14.23 -15.15 -0.05
N LEU A 27 15.20 -14.38 0.46
CA LEU A 27 15.54 -14.38 1.88
C LEU A 27 14.33 -14.09 2.77
N LEU A 28 13.55 -13.08 2.42
CA LEU A 28 12.37 -12.67 3.18
C LEU A 28 11.28 -13.75 3.18
N LEU A 29 10.99 -14.36 2.03
CA LEU A 29 9.88 -15.32 1.92
C LEU A 29 10.27 -16.76 2.26
N GLU A 30 11.47 -17.22 1.93
CA GLU A 30 11.91 -18.61 2.14
C GLU A 30 12.56 -18.80 3.50
N GLU A 31 13.49 -17.90 3.91
CA GLU A 31 14.26 -18.03 5.15
C GLU A 31 13.56 -17.37 6.36
N LEU A 32 13.24 -16.08 6.23
CA LEU A 32 12.58 -15.34 7.30
C LEU A 32 11.07 -15.60 7.39
N ARG A 33 10.50 -16.22 6.36
CA ARG A 33 9.10 -16.64 6.28
C ARG A 33 8.11 -15.51 6.59
N VAL A 34 8.43 -14.26 6.20
CA VAL A 34 7.49 -13.15 6.34
C VAL A 34 6.24 -13.45 5.52
N SER A 35 5.09 -13.09 6.02
CA SER A 35 3.80 -13.44 5.37
C SER A 35 3.64 -12.81 3.98
N ARG A 36 4.13 -11.60 3.77
CA ARG A 36 4.00 -10.81 2.51
C ARG A 36 5.13 -9.81 2.41
N ILE A 37 5.50 -9.44 1.17
CA ILE A 37 6.49 -8.41 0.87
C ILE A 37 5.94 -7.40 -0.12
N GLU A 38 6.25 -6.12 0.06
CA GLU A 38 6.02 -5.07 -0.92
C GLU A 38 7.31 -4.81 -1.68
N ILE A 39 7.31 -5.08 -2.99
CA ILE A 39 8.55 -5.22 -3.77
C ILE A 39 8.95 -3.98 -4.56
N ALA A 40 8.00 -3.08 -4.84
CA ALA A 40 8.22 -1.92 -5.69
C ALA A 40 7.10 -0.90 -5.60
N SER A 41 7.35 0.30 -6.14
CA SER A 41 6.32 1.24 -6.57
C SER A 41 6.16 1.18 -8.08
N ALA A 42 4.93 1.28 -8.58
CA ALA A 42 4.67 1.37 -10.01
C ALA A 42 5.28 2.64 -10.63
N ARG A 43 5.65 2.56 -11.92
CA ARG A 43 6.06 3.69 -12.75
C ARG A 43 7.37 4.39 -12.35
N VAL A 44 8.22 3.74 -11.57
CA VAL A 44 9.51 4.34 -11.16
C VAL A 44 10.51 4.31 -12.32
N SER A 45 10.80 3.13 -12.87
CA SER A 45 11.75 2.97 -13.99
C SER A 45 11.57 1.64 -14.71
N GLN A 46 12.22 1.47 -15.87
CA GLN A 46 12.28 0.18 -16.55
C GLN A 46 13.06 -0.87 -15.75
N GLY A 47 14.12 -0.45 -15.05
CA GLY A 47 14.88 -1.34 -14.16
C GLY A 47 14.05 -1.88 -13.01
N GLU A 48 13.18 -1.03 -12.46
CA GLU A 48 12.22 -1.42 -11.42
C GLU A 48 11.18 -2.41 -11.97
N GLN A 49 10.67 -2.18 -13.18
CA GLN A 49 9.74 -3.10 -13.83
C GLN A 49 10.37 -4.47 -14.08
N GLU A 50 11.62 -4.51 -14.52
CA GLU A 50 12.37 -5.75 -14.69
C GLU A 50 12.58 -6.48 -13.36
N ALA A 51 12.83 -5.76 -12.26
CA ALA A 51 12.93 -6.35 -10.93
C ALA A 51 11.60 -6.99 -10.50
N VAL A 52 10.48 -6.29 -10.69
CA VAL A 52 9.12 -6.81 -10.42
C VAL A 52 8.88 -8.07 -11.25
N ARG A 53 9.18 -8.04 -12.56
CA ARG A 53 9.00 -9.18 -13.46
C ARG A 53 9.75 -10.42 -12.98
N ARG A 54 11.03 -10.28 -12.64
CA ARG A 54 11.87 -11.40 -12.14
C ARG A 54 11.34 -11.98 -10.84
N ILE A 55 10.93 -11.12 -9.91
CA ILE A 55 10.35 -11.56 -8.63
C ILE A 55 9.01 -12.25 -8.88
N ALA A 56 8.16 -11.73 -9.77
CA ALA A 56 6.86 -12.31 -10.09
C ALA A 56 6.99 -13.69 -10.75
N GLU A 57 7.90 -13.86 -11.69
CA GLU A 57 8.20 -15.16 -12.32
C GLU A 57 8.67 -16.21 -11.30
N TRP A 58 9.62 -15.83 -10.44
CA TRP A 58 10.09 -16.71 -9.38
C TRP A 58 8.97 -17.04 -8.38
N ALA A 59 8.20 -16.04 -7.95
CA ALA A 59 7.10 -16.23 -7.00
C ALA A 59 6.00 -17.14 -7.56
N ALA A 60 5.69 -17.03 -8.87
CA ALA A 60 4.75 -17.93 -9.55
C ALA A 60 5.23 -19.38 -9.52
N ALA A 61 6.51 -19.63 -9.81
CA ALA A 61 7.11 -20.96 -9.76
C ALA A 61 7.13 -21.57 -8.34
N LYS A 62 7.10 -20.74 -7.30
CA LYS A 62 7.12 -21.16 -5.88
C LYS A 62 5.74 -21.14 -5.20
N GLY A 63 4.68 -20.70 -5.87
CA GLY A 63 3.36 -20.53 -5.28
C GLY A 63 3.25 -19.33 -4.33
N TYR A 64 4.08 -18.30 -4.52
CA TYR A 64 4.13 -17.10 -3.69
C TYR A 64 3.46 -15.87 -4.33
N THR A 65 2.76 -16.04 -5.44
CA THR A 65 2.13 -14.95 -6.21
C THR A 65 1.29 -14.01 -5.33
N ASP A 66 0.55 -14.56 -4.37
CA ASP A 66 -0.32 -13.79 -3.45
C ASP A 66 0.45 -13.17 -2.28
N ARG A 67 1.75 -13.41 -2.19
CA ARG A 67 2.61 -12.90 -1.11
C ARG A 67 3.51 -11.77 -1.54
N ILE A 68 3.57 -11.48 -2.84
CA ILE A 68 4.26 -10.33 -3.41
C ILE A 68 3.26 -9.25 -3.79
N GLU A 69 3.48 -8.06 -3.32
CA GLU A 69 2.61 -6.89 -3.49
C GLU A 69 3.42 -5.72 -4.06
N ALA A 70 2.78 -4.84 -4.80
CA ALA A 70 3.43 -3.62 -5.29
C ALA A 70 2.51 -2.41 -5.12
N LEU A 71 3.11 -1.26 -4.83
CA LEU A 71 2.38 -0.01 -4.69
C LEU A 71 1.93 0.52 -6.04
N GLY A 72 0.65 0.83 -6.16
CA GLY A 72 0.03 1.47 -7.31
C GLY A 72 -0.67 2.76 -6.92
N PHE A 73 -0.97 3.57 -7.92
CA PHE A 73 -1.59 4.88 -7.72
C PHE A 73 -3.01 4.91 -8.31
N ILE A 74 -3.80 5.89 -7.89
CA ILE A 74 -5.11 6.20 -8.47
C ILE A 74 -4.85 7.11 -9.67
N ASP A 75 -4.58 6.50 -10.83
CA ASP A 75 -4.06 7.22 -12.01
C ASP A 75 -4.71 6.79 -13.34
N GLY A 76 -5.92 6.22 -13.26
CA GLY A 76 -6.69 5.81 -14.43
C GLY A 76 -6.16 4.54 -15.08
N GLY A 77 -5.58 3.63 -14.31
CA GLY A 77 -5.14 2.32 -14.75
C GLY A 77 -3.68 2.26 -15.22
N VAL A 78 -2.97 3.38 -15.30
CA VAL A 78 -1.57 3.40 -15.80
C VAL A 78 -0.65 2.58 -14.92
N SER A 79 -0.77 2.71 -13.59
CA SER A 79 -0.04 1.87 -12.63
C SER A 79 -0.44 0.40 -12.75
N LEU A 80 -1.73 0.12 -12.95
CA LEU A 80 -2.23 -1.25 -13.10
C LEU A 80 -1.67 -1.94 -14.35
N ASP A 81 -1.63 -1.24 -15.47
CA ASP A 81 -1.07 -1.77 -16.72
C ASP A 81 0.43 -2.05 -16.58
N TRP A 82 1.15 -1.14 -15.92
CA TRP A 82 2.57 -1.30 -15.64
C TRP A 82 2.86 -2.54 -14.77
N LEU A 83 2.08 -2.72 -13.69
CA LEU A 83 2.21 -3.86 -12.77
C LEU A 83 1.77 -5.16 -13.43
N GLY A 84 0.67 -5.13 -14.19
CA GLY A 84 0.15 -6.29 -14.93
C GLY A 84 1.15 -6.82 -15.95
N THR A 85 1.79 -5.92 -16.71
CA THR A 85 2.85 -6.25 -17.67
C THR A 85 4.06 -6.90 -16.99
N ALA A 86 4.38 -6.48 -15.76
CA ALA A 86 5.43 -7.09 -14.95
C ALA A 86 5.01 -8.38 -14.25
N GLY A 87 3.76 -8.84 -14.39
CA GLY A 87 3.25 -10.08 -13.80
C GLY A 87 2.84 -9.99 -12.33
N CYS A 88 2.81 -8.79 -11.73
CA CYS A 88 2.31 -8.60 -10.36
C CYS A 88 0.79 -8.81 -10.32
N ARG A 89 0.30 -9.53 -9.29
CA ARG A 89 -1.11 -9.88 -9.12
C ARG A 89 -1.77 -9.29 -7.88
N VAL A 90 -1.01 -8.61 -7.03
CA VAL A 90 -1.52 -7.93 -5.85
C VAL A 90 -1.07 -6.50 -5.86
N VAL A 91 -2.00 -5.57 -5.94
CA VAL A 91 -1.73 -4.14 -5.92
C VAL A 91 -2.15 -3.53 -4.59
N ASN A 92 -1.26 -2.70 -4.04
CA ASN A 92 -1.52 -1.83 -2.91
C ASN A 92 -1.84 -0.44 -3.46
N LEU A 93 -3.12 -0.11 -3.65
CA LEU A 93 -3.54 1.20 -4.15
C LEU A 93 -3.37 2.25 -3.06
N LEU A 94 -2.77 3.39 -3.41
CA LEU A 94 -2.52 4.49 -2.50
C LEU A 94 -3.64 5.54 -2.59
N ALA A 95 -4.58 5.50 -1.65
CA ALA A 95 -5.59 6.53 -1.45
C ALA A 95 -5.22 7.46 -0.30
N LYS A 96 -5.80 8.65 -0.24
CA LYS A 96 -5.60 9.58 0.87
C LYS A 96 -6.53 9.25 2.04
N GLY A 97 -5.95 9.09 3.22
CA GLY A 97 -6.64 8.77 4.47
C GLY A 97 -6.96 9.99 5.33
N SER A 98 -6.69 11.22 4.86
CA SER A 98 -7.05 12.46 5.54
C SER A 98 -7.65 13.47 4.57
N ARG A 99 -8.64 14.25 5.04
CA ARG A 99 -9.24 15.34 4.26
C ARG A 99 -8.19 16.36 3.82
N LYS A 100 -7.23 16.67 4.70
CA LYS A 100 -6.13 17.58 4.39
C LYS A 100 -5.32 17.15 3.16
N HIS A 101 -4.99 15.86 3.04
CA HIS A 101 -4.25 15.34 1.89
C HIS A 101 -5.15 15.24 0.64
N CYS A 102 -6.42 14.89 0.79
CA CYS A 102 -7.38 14.86 -0.31
C CYS A 102 -7.54 16.25 -0.95
N GLU A 103 -7.88 17.24 -0.15
CA GLU A 103 -8.16 18.60 -0.64
C GLU A 103 -6.88 19.38 -0.96
N GLY A 104 -5.84 19.25 -0.11
CA GLY A 104 -4.60 20.04 -0.21
C GLY A 104 -3.60 19.49 -1.22
N GLN A 105 -3.36 18.17 -1.25
CA GLN A 105 -2.40 17.53 -2.16
C GLN A 105 -3.04 17.13 -3.48
N LEU A 106 -4.15 16.39 -3.45
CA LEU A 106 -4.82 15.95 -4.67
C LEU A 106 -5.67 17.03 -5.30
N ARG A 107 -6.06 18.06 -4.56
CA ARG A 107 -7.01 19.11 -4.99
C ARG A 107 -8.34 18.51 -5.48
N ARG A 108 -8.85 17.51 -4.74
CA ARG A 108 -10.10 16.78 -5.02
C ARG A 108 -11.08 17.00 -3.87
N THR A 109 -12.37 16.95 -4.18
CA THR A 109 -13.39 16.80 -3.14
C THR A 109 -13.39 15.35 -2.62
N PRO A 110 -13.83 15.11 -1.37
CA PRO A 110 -13.97 13.75 -0.83
C PRO A 110 -14.77 12.81 -1.73
N GLU A 111 -15.88 13.30 -2.27
CA GLU A 111 -16.78 12.52 -3.15
C GLU A 111 -16.05 12.12 -4.43
N ARG A 112 -15.37 13.07 -5.07
CA ARG A 112 -14.61 12.79 -6.29
C ARG A 112 -13.45 11.84 -6.04
N HIS A 113 -12.77 11.98 -4.90
CA HIS A 113 -11.70 11.04 -4.54
C HIS A 113 -12.24 9.63 -4.31
N LEU A 114 -13.38 9.49 -3.65
CA LEU A 114 -14.05 8.20 -3.46
C LEU A 114 -14.43 7.54 -4.80
N GLU A 115 -14.98 8.32 -5.74
CA GLU A 115 -15.30 7.84 -7.10
C GLU A 115 -14.03 7.35 -7.83
N ASP A 116 -12.96 8.15 -7.83
CA ASP A 116 -11.69 7.82 -8.48
C ASP A 116 -11.09 6.53 -7.88
N VAL A 117 -11.09 6.38 -6.53
CA VAL A 117 -10.61 5.17 -5.84
C VAL A 117 -11.45 3.96 -6.21
N ARG A 118 -12.79 4.09 -6.21
CA ARG A 118 -13.69 2.99 -6.56
C ARG A 118 -13.48 2.53 -8.01
N ALA A 119 -13.34 3.46 -8.94
CA ALA A 119 -13.07 3.15 -10.34
C ALA A 119 -11.75 2.39 -10.51
N GLU A 120 -10.69 2.81 -9.81
CA GLU A 120 -9.38 2.15 -9.88
C GLU A 120 -9.42 0.74 -9.27
N ILE A 121 -10.14 0.53 -8.16
CA ILE A 121 -10.35 -0.79 -7.56
C ILE A 121 -11.00 -1.74 -8.57
N LEU A 122 -12.09 -1.32 -9.20
CA LEU A 122 -12.79 -2.12 -10.20
C LEU A 122 -11.90 -2.43 -11.41
N ALA A 123 -11.17 -1.42 -11.90
CA ALA A 123 -10.22 -1.60 -13.00
C ALA A 123 -9.08 -2.58 -12.67
N ALA A 124 -8.64 -2.65 -11.41
CA ALA A 124 -7.65 -3.63 -10.96
C ALA A 124 -8.24 -5.06 -10.95
N VAL A 125 -9.46 -5.21 -10.44
CA VAL A 125 -10.15 -6.51 -10.39
C VAL A 125 -10.44 -7.03 -11.79
N ASP A 126 -10.85 -6.17 -12.72
CA ASP A 126 -11.07 -6.53 -14.13
C ASP A 126 -9.77 -7.05 -14.81
N ARG A 127 -8.60 -6.62 -14.32
CA ARG A 127 -7.29 -7.13 -14.73
C ARG A 127 -6.86 -8.40 -13.98
N GLY A 128 -7.72 -8.96 -13.13
CA GLY A 128 -7.45 -10.15 -12.32
C GLY A 128 -6.49 -9.89 -11.15
N MET A 129 -6.36 -8.65 -10.70
CA MET A 129 -5.54 -8.30 -9.55
C MET A 129 -6.33 -8.36 -8.25
N LYS A 130 -5.68 -8.77 -7.17
CA LYS A 130 -6.15 -8.57 -5.80
C LYS A 130 -5.79 -7.16 -5.34
N VAL A 131 -6.72 -6.50 -4.68
CA VAL A 131 -6.55 -5.10 -4.24
C VAL A 131 -6.44 -5.02 -2.74
N ASN A 132 -5.39 -4.36 -2.26
CA ASN A 132 -5.31 -3.77 -0.93
C ASN A 132 -5.37 -2.25 -1.09
N LEU A 133 -5.90 -1.55 -0.11
CA LEU A 133 -6.03 -0.09 -0.13
C LEU A 133 -5.32 0.54 1.04
N TYR A 134 -4.28 1.34 0.77
CA TYR A 134 -3.68 2.23 1.76
C TYR A 134 -4.53 3.48 1.93
N LEU A 135 -4.76 3.86 3.17
CA LEU A 135 -5.29 5.18 3.55
C LEU A 135 -4.14 6.04 4.09
N GLU A 136 -3.35 6.63 3.18
CA GLU A 136 -2.18 7.44 3.54
C GLU A 136 -2.57 8.58 4.48
N ASP A 137 -1.75 8.83 5.51
CA ASP A 137 -2.01 9.81 6.57
C ASP A 137 -3.27 9.50 7.41
N TRP A 138 -3.65 8.22 7.49
CA TRP A 138 -4.84 7.76 8.22
C TRP A 138 -4.86 8.24 9.68
N SER A 139 -3.74 8.20 10.38
CA SER A 139 -3.67 8.60 11.79
C SER A 139 -4.04 10.07 12.01
N ASN A 140 -3.61 10.97 11.13
CA ASN A 140 -4.08 12.36 11.15
C ASN A 140 -5.53 12.49 10.67
N GLY A 141 -5.94 11.67 9.69
CA GLY A 141 -7.33 11.56 9.26
C GLY A 141 -8.25 11.29 10.46
N MET A 142 -7.96 10.24 11.22
CA MET A 142 -8.74 9.87 12.42
C MET A 142 -8.71 10.92 13.54
N ARG A 143 -7.65 11.71 13.63
CA ARG A 143 -7.53 12.77 14.65
C ARG A 143 -8.24 14.05 14.27
N ARG A 144 -8.30 14.41 13.00
CA ARG A 144 -8.70 15.74 12.52
C ARG A 144 -9.92 15.75 11.59
N SER A 145 -10.19 14.63 10.92
CA SER A 145 -11.28 14.47 9.96
C SER A 145 -11.82 13.03 9.96
N PRO A 146 -12.26 12.50 11.12
CA PRO A 146 -12.74 11.11 11.21
C PRO A 146 -13.98 10.88 10.34
N ASP A 147 -14.82 11.89 10.14
CA ASP A 147 -15.95 11.88 9.22
C ASP A 147 -15.53 11.52 7.77
N TYR A 148 -14.43 12.09 7.29
CA TYR A 148 -13.85 11.79 6.00
C TYR A 148 -13.40 10.32 5.92
N VAL A 149 -12.68 9.83 6.95
CA VAL A 149 -12.20 8.45 6.96
C VAL A 149 -13.35 7.46 6.95
N TYR A 150 -14.38 7.70 7.78
CA TYR A 150 -15.57 6.84 7.80
C TYR A 150 -16.35 6.90 6.48
N ALA A 151 -16.52 8.08 5.88
CA ALA A 151 -17.17 8.21 4.58
C ALA A 151 -16.46 7.43 3.48
N MET A 152 -15.11 7.44 3.46
CA MET A 152 -14.30 6.63 2.54
C MET A 152 -14.54 5.13 2.76
N LEU A 153 -14.55 4.67 4.01
CA LEU A 153 -14.75 3.25 4.32
C LEU A 153 -16.17 2.78 4.01
N ASP A 154 -17.18 3.58 4.38
CA ASP A 154 -18.58 3.27 4.11
C ASP A 154 -18.86 3.24 2.60
N GLY A 155 -18.30 4.22 1.87
CA GLY A 155 -18.41 4.27 0.42
C GLY A 155 -17.67 3.15 -0.34
N LEU A 156 -16.78 2.42 0.34
CA LEU A 156 -16.02 1.29 -0.21
C LEU A 156 -16.38 -0.05 0.46
N ALA A 157 -17.42 -0.10 1.29
CA ALA A 157 -17.76 -1.29 2.07
C ALA A 157 -18.14 -2.50 1.19
N ASP A 158 -18.70 -2.26 0.02
CA ASP A 158 -19.07 -3.28 -0.97
C ASP A 158 -18.01 -3.49 -2.07
N ALA A 159 -16.93 -2.68 -2.06
CA ALA A 159 -15.86 -2.79 -3.05
C ALA A 159 -14.99 -4.04 -2.80
N PRO A 160 -14.46 -4.67 -3.86
CA PRO A 160 -13.66 -5.90 -3.75
C PRO A 160 -12.23 -5.64 -3.25
N VAL A 161 -12.11 -5.03 -2.07
CA VAL A 161 -10.86 -4.76 -1.38
C VAL A 161 -10.54 -5.92 -0.43
N SER A 162 -9.35 -6.50 -0.55
CA SER A 162 -8.90 -7.58 0.34
C SER A 162 -8.51 -7.07 1.72
N ARG A 163 -7.89 -5.89 1.79
CA ARG A 163 -7.40 -5.28 3.04
C ARG A 163 -7.42 -3.76 2.96
N PHE A 164 -7.89 -3.12 4.03
CA PHE A 164 -7.60 -1.72 4.31
C PHE A 164 -6.33 -1.63 5.14
N MET A 165 -5.36 -0.85 4.66
CA MET A 165 -4.09 -0.61 5.33
C MET A 165 -4.04 0.83 5.82
N CYS A 166 -3.87 0.98 7.14
CA CYS A 166 -3.98 2.25 7.86
C CYS A 166 -2.61 2.66 8.41
N PRO A 167 -1.75 3.28 7.59
CA PRO A 167 -0.40 3.63 8.00
C PRO A 167 -0.41 4.84 8.95
N ASP A 168 0.39 4.75 10.00
CA ASP A 168 0.79 5.90 10.79
C ASP A 168 1.98 6.59 10.10
N THR A 169 1.71 7.21 8.95
CA THR A 169 2.70 7.73 8.01
C THR A 169 3.72 8.67 8.67
N LEU A 170 3.27 9.50 9.60
CA LEU A 170 4.11 10.48 10.30
C LEU A 170 4.50 10.04 11.71
N GLY A 171 4.15 8.82 12.14
CA GLY A 171 4.48 8.32 13.47
C GLY A 171 3.83 9.11 14.62
N VAL A 172 2.65 9.68 14.40
CA VAL A 172 1.99 10.58 15.36
C VAL A 172 1.15 9.89 16.43
N LEU A 173 1.02 8.56 16.36
CA LEU A 173 0.25 7.77 17.31
C LEU A 173 1.15 7.21 18.40
N GLU A 174 0.80 7.49 19.65
CA GLU A 174 1.37 6.80 20.81
C GLU A 174 0.83 5.37 20.91
N ALA A 175 1.58 4.46 21.57
CA ALA A 175 1.25 3.05 21.68
C ALA A 175 -0.16 2.79 22.24
N MET A 176 -0.59 3.59 23.25
CA MET A 176 -1.93 3.50 23.84
C MET A 176 -3.04 4.00 22.90
N GLN A 177 -2.76 5.00 22.09
CA GLN A 177 -3.71 5.56 21.13
C GLN A 177 -3.93 4.61 19.95
N ARG A 178 -2.88 3.90 19.51
CA ARG A 178 -2.97 2.89 18.43
C ARG A 178 -3.99 1.81 18.73
N GLY A 179 -3.96 1.24 19.93
CA GLY A 179 -4.92 0.21 20.33
C GLY A 179 -6.37 0.73 20.45
N LYS A 180 -6.58 1.95 20.94
CA LYS A 180 -7.93 2.56 21.08
C LYS A 180 -8.51 2.94 19.72
N GLN A 181 -7.72 3.48 18.80
CA GLN A 181 -8.18 3.85 17.46
C GLN A 181 -8.47 2.62 16.61
N HIS A 182 -7.68 1.55 16.73
CA HIS A 182 -7.96 0.28 16.07
C HIS A 182 -9.32 -0.29 16.49
N ARG A 183 -9.65 -0.30 17.78
CA ARG A 183 -10.95 -0.79 18.28
C ARG A 183 -12.13 0.05 17.82
N LYS A 184 -11.95 1.36 17.62
CA LYS A 184 -12.99 2.25 17.10
C LYS A 184 -13.15 2.15 15.58
N PHE A 185 -12.09 1.72 14.91
CA PHE A 185 -11.99 1.74 13.46
C PHE A 185 -12.58 0.50 12.77
N VAL A 186 -12.68 -0.63 13.46
CA VAL A 186 -13.27 -1.85 12.88
C VAL A 186 -14.77 -1.78 13.02
N PRO A 187 -15.53 -1.45 11.97
CA PRO A 187 -16.98 -1.55 12.00
C PRO A 187 -17.36 -3.02 12.23
N PRO A 188 -18.40 -3.32 13.01
CA PRO A 188 -18.82 -4.68 13.32
C PRO A 188 -19.20 -5.54 12.10
N GLN A 189 -19.28 -4.95 10.91
CA GLN A 189 -19.81 -5.58 9.70
C GLN A 189 -18.84 -5.65 8.52
N THR A 190 -17.59 -5.19 8.64
CA THR A 190 -16.66 -5.25 7.52
C THR A 190 -16.10 -6.65 7.31
N ARG A 191 -16.35 -7.22 6.13
CA ARG A 191 -15.74 -8.48 5.65
C ARG A 191 -14.24 -8.35 5.34
N HIS A 192 -13.66 -7.17 5.51
CA HIS A 192 -12.29 -6.83 5.13
C HIS A 192 -11.34 -6.90 6.31
N GLN A 193 -10.13 -7.39 6.06
CA GLN A 193 -9.05 -7.29 7.04
C GLN A 193 -8.54 -5.85 7.13
N VAL A 194 -8.59 -5.26 8.33
CA VAL A 194 -7.93 -3.99 8.61
C VAL A 194 -6.55 -4.26 9.18
N VAL A 195 -5.53 -3.75 8.53
CA VAL A 195 -4.13 -3.88 8.94
C VAL A 195 -3.57 -2.52 9.31
N LEU A 196 -3.20 -2.33 10.58
CA LEU A 196 -2.40 -1.18 10.98
C LEU A 196 -0.96 -1.40 10.52
N ALA A 197 -0.50 -0.58 9.59
CA ALA A 197 0.87 -0.57 9.14
C ALA A 197 1.62 0.58 9.82
N GLN A 198 2.74 0.27 10.46
CA GLN A 198 3.67 1.28 10.95
C GLN A 198 4.80 1.41 9.94
N LEU A 199 4.84 2.52 9.22
CA LEU A 199 6.05 2.94 8.52
C LEU A 199 7.01 3.49 9.59
N ARG A 200 8.16 2.85 9.76
CA ARG A 200 9.23 3.42 10.59
C ARG A 200 9.86 4.56 9.79
N THR A 201 9.53 5.79 10.13
CA THR A 201 10.40 6.90 9.76
C THR A 201 11.65 6.78 10.63
N HIS A 202 12.82 6.55 10.04
CA HIS A 202 14.07 6.80 10.75
C HIS A 202 14.08 8.28 11.15
N PRO A 203 14.36 8.63 12.41
CA PRO A 203 14.62 10.01 12.74
C PRO A 203 15.82 10.46 11.87
N ALA A 204 15.61 11.53 11.11
CA ALA A 204 16.73 12.22 10.49
C ALA A 204 17.74 12.52 11.59
N GLY A 205 18.91 11.90 11.54
CA GLY A 205 19.99 12.23 12.45
C GLY A 205 20.29 13.70 12.33
N HIS A 206 20.06 14.44 13.41
CA HIS A 206 20.66 15.75 13.55
C HIS A 206 22.16 15.49 13.65
N GLY A 207 22.87 15.71 12.53
CA GLY A 207 24.32 15.82 12.54
C GLY A 207 24.64 17.15 13.22
N ASP A 208 25.39 17.10 14.30
CA ASP A 208 26.14 18.21 14.88
C ASP A 208 27.23 18.66 13.91
#